data_1824f0ba9f4169d58b186e6a671dc4e6
#
_entry.id   1824f0ba9f4169d58b186e6a671dc4e6
#
_cell.length_a   1.000
_cell.length_b   1.000
_cell.length_c   1.000
_cell.angle_alpha   90.00
_cell.angle_beta   90.00
_cell.angle_gamma   90.00
#
_symmetry.space_group_name_H-M   'P 1'
#
loop_
_entity.id
_entity.type
_entity.pdbx_description
1 polymer ?
#
loop_
_entity_poly.entity_id
_entity_poly.type
_entity_poly.pdbx_seq_one_letter_code
_entity_poly.pdbx_strand_id
1 'polypeptide(L)'
;MPLYAKGETRSSLQQVDVPVLDSNLNPTGQTSSITEPTNLFAAITAQNISHFSQAMDTPGVSGTLGSIIPPFTRNNITTSILQGTYDLTNIDPMPEIRQFLQAMAIPPELHSTSPVDIVISTLDFQKGFKKLPDKISSSPSGRHMTHYKLLATDKGLSHILARAITLPFQHGFSPTRWRTAIQFMLEKEPGNPLITKLRVIQLLEADMNFAFRLLWGKRLVHHALSHNALTPLNFGGRPGCRVHSALLLKTLSYDYIRFTRLNAIVFNNDAKACFDRIIPSIGLMATERLGMPPTATASMLAIIKGMKFHIWTAHGISPGFFKSTLAALILGVPQGSGVTPCIWLSICCGLLHALRPHTTGFQATCP
;
A
#
# COMPACT_ATOMS: atom_id res chain seq x y z
N MET A 1 31.33 7.41 1.92
CA MET A 1 30.67 6.48 2.84
C MET A 1 29.26 7.03 3.10
N PRO A 2 28.18 6.30 2.91
CA PRO A 2 26.85 6.83 3.17
C PRO A 2 26.71 7.15 4.66
N LEU A 3 26.08 8.28 4.97
CA LEU A 3 25.84 8.80 6.33
C LEU A 3 24.96 7.89 7.22
N TYR A 4 24.52 6.76 6.70
CA TYR A 4 23.69 5.76 7.37
C TYR A 4 24.38 4.96 8.48
N ALA A 5 25.73 4.91 8.46
CA ALA A 5 26.46 3.85 9.17
C ALA A 5 26.54 4.00 10.68
N LYS A 6 26.18 5.13 11.27
CA LYS A 6 26.43 5.36 12.71
C LYS A 6 25.21 5.25 13.64
N GLY A 7 23.98 5.25 13.12
CA GLY A 7 22.78 5.25 13.98
C GLY A 7 21.93 3.99 13.94
N GLU A 8 21.95 3.25 12.83
CA GLU A 8 21.02 2.17 12.54
C GLU A 8 21.62 0.76 12.62
N THR A 9 22.93 0.64 12.85
CA THR A 9 23.63 -0.66 12.93
C THR A 9 23.19 -1.56 14.09
N ARG A 10 22.51 -1.00 15.10
CA ARG A 10 22.02 -1.77 16.26
C ARG A 10 20.75 -2.58 15.98
N SER A 11 20.04 -2.28 14.90
CA SER A 11 18.81 -2.99 14.51
C SER A 11 18.93 -3.73 13.17
N SER A 12 20.12 -3.74 12.56
CA SER A 12 20.34 -4.44 11.29
C SER A 12 20.45 -5.94 11.51
N LEU A 13 19.73 -6.69 10.71
CA LEU A 13 19.68 -8.13 10.77
C LEU A 13 21.04 -8.76 10.43
N GLN A 14 21.66 -9.45 11.39
CA GLN A 14 22.97 -10.12 11.22
C GLN A 14 22.82 -11.58 10.81
N GLN A 15 21.70 -12.21 11.17
CA GLN A 15 21.38 -13.60 10.87
C GLN A 15 19.88 -13.76 10.65
N VAL A 16 19.49 -14.85 10.04
CA VAL A 16 18.10 -15.32 10.02
C VAL A 16 18.05 -16.78 10.43
N ASP A 17 17.00 -17.12 11.17
CA ASP A 17 16.68 -18.49 11.49
C ASP A 17 15.63 -18.99 10.50
N VAL A 18 15.94 -20.09 9.83
CA VAL A 18 15.07 -20.72 8.82
C VAL A 18 14.52 -22.01 9.42
N PRO A 19 13.21 -22.28 9.35
CA PRO A 19 12.65 -23.54 9.79
C PRO A 19 13.28 -24.73 9.04
N VAL A 20 13.68 -25.76 9.78
CA VAL A 20 14.09 -27.04 9.19
C VAL A 20 12.84 -27.81 8.81
N LEU A 21 12.75 -28.24 7.56
CA LEU A 21 11.62 -29.00 7.03
C LEU A 21 11.95 -30.48 7.00
N ASP A 22 10.94 -31.31 7.23
CA ASP A 22 11.03 -32.76 7.03
C ASP A 22 10.93 -33.12 5.53
N SER A 23 10.99 -34.45 5.22
CA SER A 23 10.85 -34.95 3.85
C SER A 23 9.52 -34.62 3.17
N ASN A 24 8.50 -34.22 3.94
CA ASN A 24 7.17 -33.82 3.46
C ASN A 24 6.98 -32.30 3.43
N LEU A 25 8.09 -31.55 3.58
CA LEU A 25 8.09 -30.07 3.63
C LEU A 25 7.33 -29.46 4.83
N ASN A 26 7.13 -30.21 5.91
CA ASN A 26 6.53 -29.70 7.14
C ASN A 26 7.63 -29.21 8.09
N PRO A 27 7.39 -28.12 8.85
CA PRO A 27 8.32 -27.64 9.86
C PRO A 27 8.54 -28.69 10.97
N THR A 28 9.80 -29.03 11.23
CA THR A 28 10.17 -29.98 12.30
C THR A 28 10.15 -29.37 13.70
N GLY A 29 9.94 -28.04 13.80
CA GLY A 29 10.08 -27.27 15.04
C GLY A 29 11.52 -26.82 15.32
N GLN A 30 12.50 -27.31 14.57
CA GLN A 30 13.89 -26.86 14.64
C GLN A 30 14.14 -25.71 13.65
N THR A 31 15.18 -24.92 13.94
CA THR A 31 15.64 -23.85 13.06
C THR A 31 17.12 -24.01 12.77
N SER A 32 17.53 -23.55 11.58
CA SER A 32 18.94 -23.43 11.19
C SER A 32 19.28 -21.96 11.00
N SER A 33 20.34 -21.49 11.63
CA SER A 33 20.78 -20.09 11.54
C SER A 33 21.68 -19.87 10.34
N ILE A 34 21.39 -18.85 9.56
CA ILE A 34 22.17 -18.41 8.40
C ILE A 34 22.81 -17.05 8.72
N THR A 35 24.14 -17.01 8.72
CA THR A 35 24.94 -15.81 9.00
C THR A 35 25.81 -15.38 7.82
N GLU A 36 26.16 -16.30 6.91
CA GLU A 36 26.96 -16.00 5.74
C GLU A 36 26.18 -15.06 4.80
N PRO A 37 26.77 -13.90 4.39
CA PRO A 37 26.03 -12.83 3.69
C PRO A 37 25.33 -13.28 2.41
N THR A 38 25.97 -14.10 1.57
CA THR A 38 25.38 -14.55 0.29
C THR A 38 24.15 -15.41 0.53
N ASN A 39 24.26 -16.37 1.46
CA ASN A 39 23.16 -17.26 1.84
C ASN A 39 22.05 -16.50 2.55
N LEU A 40 22.40 -15.51 3.38
CA LEU A 40 21.46 -14.64 4.06
C LEU A 40 20.61 -13.84 3.05
N PHE A 41 21.24 -13.20 2.07
CA PHE A 41 20.53 -12.49 1.01
C PHE A 41 19.65 -13.42 0.17
N ALA A 42 20.15 -14.62 -0.16
CA ALA A 42 19.40 -15.61 -0.92
C ALA A 42 18.15 -16.07 -0.15
N ALA A 43 18.29 -16.42 1.12
CA ALA A 43 17.19 -16.85 1.98
C ALA A 43 16.11 -15.76 2.13
N ILE A 44 16.51 -14.51 2.43
CA ILE A 44 15.58 -13.40 2.55
C ILE A 44 14.90 -13.10 1.22
N THR A 45 15.63 -13.16 0.10
CA THR A 45 15.04 -12.96 -1.24
C THR A 45 13.96 -14.00 -1.52
N ALA A 46 14.24 -15.28 -1.30
CA ALA A 46 13.27 -16.35 -1.50
C ALA A 46 12.03 -16.19 -0.61
N GLN A 47 12.24 -15.86 0.67
CA GLN A 47 11.15 -15.60 1.60
C GLN A 47 10.29 -14.39 1.17
N ASN A 48 10.92 -13.30 0.74
CA ASN A 48 10.18 -12.10 0.33
C ASN A 48 9.41 -12.33 -0.98
N ILE A 49 9.98 -13.04 -1.94
CA ILE A 49 9.27 -13.45 -3.16
C ILE A 49 8.04 -14.29 -2.78
N SER A 50 8.20 -15.32 -1.96
CA SER A 50 7.08 -16.14 -1.48
C SER A 50 6.03 -15.32 -0.73
N HIS A 51 6.48 -14.41 0.15
CA HIS A 51 5.58 -13.56 0.95
C HIS A 51 4.75 -12.61 0.08
N PHE A 52 5.36 -11.93 -0.88
CA PHE A 52 4.65 -10.96 -1.74
C PHE A 52 3.88 -11.61 -2.90
N SER A 53 4.12 -12.88 -3.22
CA SER A 53 3.35 -13.63 -4.23
C SER A 53 2.20 -14.44 -3.66
N GLN A 54 1.97 -14.47 -2.34
CA GLN A 54 0.96 -15.32 -1.71
C GLN A 54 -0.51 -15.03 -2.13
N ALA A 55 -0.77 -13.95 -2.84
CA ALA A 55 -2.10 -13.68 -3.40
C ALA A 55 -2.26 -14.18 -4.86
N MET A 56 -1.24 -14.79 -5.45
CA MET A 56 -1.30 -15.27 -6.86
C MET A 56 -2.39 -16.31 -7.08
N ASP A 57 -2.60 -17.21 -6.12
CA ASP A 57 -3.59 -18.29 -6.21
C ASP A 57 -4.99 -17.86 -5.74
N THR A 58 -5.20 -16.56 -5.55
CA THR A 58 -6.52 -16.04 -5.14
C THR A 58 -7.39 -15.68 -6.35
N PRO A 59 -8.73 -15.69 -6.20
CA PRO A 59 -9.64 -15.25 -7.26
C PRO A 59 -9.35 -13.85 -7.81
N GLY A 60 -8.67 -13.02 -7.02
CA GLY A 60 -8.25 -11.67 -7.41
C GLY A 60 -7.09 -11.62 -8.41
N VAL A 61 -6.32 -12.68 -8.56
CA VAL A 61 -5.17 -12.74 -9.48
C VAL A 61 -5.35 -13.84 -10.55
N SER A 62 -5.59 -15.07 -10.14
CA SER A 62 -5.71 -16.24 -11.05
C SER A 62 -7.14 -16.60 -11.41
N GLY A 63 -8.14 -16.00 -10.74
CA GLY A 63 -9.56 -16.27 -10.98
C GLY A 63 -10.25 -15.22 -11.84
N THR A 64 -11.59 -15.20 -11.79
CA THR A 64 -12.47 -14.32 -12.58
C THR A 64 -12.11 -12.84 -12.42
N LEU A 65 -11.87 -12.36 -11.20
CA LEU A 65 -11.55 -10.96 -10.98
C LEU A 65 -10.20 -10.59 -11.60
N GLY A 66 -9.19 -11.46 -11.51
CA GLY A 66 -7.87 -11.26 -12.12
C GLY A 66 -7.90 -11.26 -13.65
N SER A 67 -8.82 -11.98 -14.29
CA SER A 67 -9.02 -11.93 -15.73
C SER A 67 -9.67 -10.62 -16.19
N ILE A 68 -10.57 -10.06 -15.39
CA ILE A 68 -11.24 -8.78 -15.66
C ILE A 68 -10.29 -7.61 -15.39
N ILE A 69 -9.59 -7.63 -14.25
CA ILE A 69 -8.68 -6.57 -13.78
C ILE A 69 -7.30 -7.20 -13.51
N PRO A 70 -6.45 -7.37 -14.52
CA PRO A 70 -5.12 -7.95 -14.32
C PRO A 70 -4.27 -7.12 -13.33
N PRO A 71 -3.42 -7.75 -12.51
CA PRO A 71 -2.77 -7.12 -11.34
C PRO A 71 -1.96 -5.85 -11.59
N PHE A 72 -1.40 -5.70 -12.80
CA PHE A 72 -0.57 -4.55 -13.18
C PHE A 72 -1.06 -3.86 -14.45
N THR A 73 -2.36 -3.89 -14.70
CA THR A 73 -2.94 -3.33 -15.92
C THR A 73 -4.14 -2.43 -15.56
N ARG A 74 -4.19 -1.28 -16.19
CA ARG A 74 -5.37 -0.45 -16.28
C ARG A 74 -5.86 -0.52 -17.72
N ASN A 75 -7.09 -0.93 -17.95
CA ASN A 75 -7.69 -1.14 -19.27
C ASN A 75 -9.05 -0.43 -19.38
N ASN A 76 -9.70 -0.54 -20.52
CA ASN A 76 -11.01 0.04 -20.76
C ASN A 76 -12.09 -0.57 -19.83
N ILE A 77 -11.93 -1.83 -19.42
CA ILE A 77 -12.83 -2.49 -18.48
C ILE A 77 -12.81 -1.78 -17.13
N THR A 78 -11.62 -1.40 -16.64
CA THR A 78 -11.49 -0.60 -15.42
C THR A 78 -12.29 0.69 -15.51
N THR A 79 -12.25 1.36 -16.66
CA THR A 79 -13.02 2.59 -16.91
C THR A 79 -14.53 2.31 -16.91
N SER A 80 -14.98 1.25 -17.58
CA SER A 80 -16.41 0.88 -17.61
C SER A 80 -16.94 0.52 -16.22
N ILE A 81 -16.15 -0.17 -15.40
CA ILE A 81 -16.51 -0.49 -14.00
C ILE A 81 -16.68 0.81 -13.21
N LEU A 82 -15.72 1.74 -13.31
CA LEU A 82 -15.79 3.02 -12.60
C LEU A 82 -16.98 3.89 -13.05
N GLN A 83 -17.37 3.79 -14.31
CA GLN A 83 -18.54 4.46 -14.86
C GLN A 83 -19.87 3.75 -14.56
N GLY A 84 -19.83 2.53 -13.99
CA GLY A 84 -21.00 1.72 -13.75
C GLY A 84 -21.66 1.15 -15.04
N THR A 85 -20.93 1.15 -16.16
CA THR A 85 -21.41 0.70 -17.48
C THR A 85 -20.93 -0.69 -17.88
N TYR A 86 -20.09 -1.31 -17.05
CA TYR A 86 -19.59 -2.66 -17.30
C TYR A 86 -20.71 -3.70 -17.13
N ASP A 87 -20.88 -4.56 -18.12
CA ASP A 87 -21.87 -5.64 -18.05
C ASP A 87 -21.45 -6.73 -17.06
N LEU A 88 -22.14 -6.78 -15.94
CA LEU A 88 -21.91 -7.72 -14.85
C LEU A 88 -22.73 -9.01 -14.98
N THR A 89 -23.61 -9.15 -16.00
CA THR A 89 -24.50 -10.30 -16.14
C THR A 89 -23.74 -11.59 -16.44
N ASN A 90 -22.64 -11.48 -17.16
CA ASN A 90 -21.79 -12.59 -17.58
C ASN A 90 -20.68 -12.95 -16.57
N ILE A 91 -20.65 -12.33 -15.41
CA ILE A 91 -19.72 -12.71 -14.33
C ILE A 91 -20.35 -13.85 -13.54
N ASP A 92 -20.04 -15.06 -13.95
CA ASP A 92 -20.46 -16.28 -13.27
C ASP A 92 -19.25 -16.92 -12.55
N PRO A 93 -19.43 -17.60 -11.42
CA PRO A 93 -20.61 -17.80 -10.57
C PRO A 93 -20.53 -17.09 -9.19
N MET A 94 -19.75 -16.03 -9.05
CA MET A 94 -19.45 -15.40 -7.76
C MET A 94 -20.22 -14.08 -7.56
N PRO A 95 -21.41 -14.11 -6.90
CA PRO A 95 -22.19 -12.90 -6.62
C PRO A 95 -21.39 -11.84 -5.84
N GLU A 96 -20.44 -12.25 -5.03
CA GLU A 96 -19.56 -11.37 -4.25
C GLU A 96 -18.65 -10.52 -5.16
N ILE A 97 -18.12 -11.10 -6.23
CA ILE A 97 -17.31 -10.35 -7.23
C ILE A 97 -18.19 -9.32 -7.93
N ARG A 98 -19.40 -9.70 -8.33
CA ARG A 98 -20.36 -8.79 -8.96
C ARG A 98 -20.67 -7.60 -8.06
N GLN A 99 -21.01 -7.86 -6.79
CA GLN A 99 -21.29 -6.83 -5.79
C GLN A 99 -20.08 -5.91 -5.55
N PHE A 100 -18.88 -6.48 -5.46
CA PHE A 100 -17.65 -5.71 -5.33
C PHE A 100 -17.44 -4.79 -6.53
N LEU A 101 -17.59 -5.30 -7.76
CA LEU A 101 -17.42 -4.48 -8.97
C LEU A 101 -18.51 -3.40 -9.08
N GLN A 102 -19.75 -3.67 -8.71
CA GLN A 102 -20.80 -2.65 -8.61
C GLN A 102 -20.43 -1.55 -7.61
N ALA A 103 -19.92 -1.94 -6.45
CA ALA A 103 -19.49 -1.00 -5.41
C ALA A 103 -18.26 -0.17 -5.82
N MET A 104 -17.54 -0.58 -6.88
CA MET A 104 -16.41 0.17 -7.41
C MET A 104 -16.79 1.26 -8.41
N ALA A 105 -18.05 1.42 -8.77
CA ALA A 105 -18.51 2.58 -9.52
C ALA A 105 -18.25 3.89 -8.75
N ILE A 106 -17.96 4.95 -9.48
CA ILE A 106 -17.77 6.29 -8.90
C ILE A 106 -19.06 6.69 -8.18
N PRO A 107 -18.97 7.15 -6.92
CA PRO A 107 -20.14 7.59 -6.17
C PRO A 107 -20.84 8.77 -6.87
N PRO A 108 -22.19 8.83 -6.84
CA PRO A 108 -22.95 9.94 -7.45
C PRO A 108 -22.47 11.31 -7.00
N GLU A 109 -22.04 11.44 -5.76
CA GLU A 109 -21.54 12.68 -5.15
C GLU A 109 -20.28 13.23 -5.85
N LEU A 110 -19.58 12.37 -6.60
CA LEU A 110 -18.35 12.74 -7.32
C LEU A 110 -18.56 12.93 -8.83
N HIS A 111 -19.72 12.61 -9.40
CA HIS A 111 -19.92 12.68 -10.85
C HIS A 111 -19.75 14.11 -11.42
N SER A 112 -20.11 15.12 -10.67
CA SER A 112 -20.05 16.53 -11.08
C SER A 112 -18.82 17.27 -10.51
N THR A 113 -17.92 16.57 -9.84
CA THR A 113 -16.77 17.21 -9.19
C THR A 113 -15.55 17.20 -10.10
N SER A 114 -14.70 18.21 -9.96
CA SER A 114 -13.38 18.18 -10.57
C SER A 114 -12.52 17.11 -9.93
N PRO A 115 -11.69 16.38 -10.67
CA PRO A 115 -10.80 15.40 -10.10
C PRO A 115 -9.78 16.05 -9.15
N VAL A 116 -9.13 15.22 -8.35
CA VAL A 116 -8.06 15.65 -7.44
C VAL A 116 -6.96 16.40 -8.20
N ASP A 117 -6.61 17.58 -7.72
CA ASP A 117 -5.48 18.34 -8.29
C ASP A 117 -4.16 17.60 -8.03
N ILE A 118 -3.46 17.24 -9.10
CA ILE A 118 -2.18 16.54 -9.07
C ILE A 118 -0.97 17.44 -9.32
N VAL A 119 -1.19 18.75 -9.52
CA VAL A 119 -0.11 19.71 -9.72
C VAL A 119 0.52 20.06 -8.37
N ILE A 120 1.79 19.73 -8.20
CA ILE A 120 2.56 20.09 -7.02
C ILE A 120 3.09 21.51 -7.20
N SER A 121 2.61 22.44 -6.40
CA SER A 121 3.06 23.82 -6.44
C SER A 121 4.42 24.01 -5.77
N THR A 122 5.09 25.12 -6.09
CA THR A 122 6.32 25.55 -5.39
C THR A 122 6.11 25.59 -3.87
N LEU A 123 4.94 26.10 -3.45
CA LEU A 123 4.59 26.21 -2.04
C LEU A 123 4.38 24.84 -1.38
N ASP A 124 3.77 23.87 -2.09
CA ASP A 124 3.63 22.50 -1.60
C ASP A 124 4.99 21.87 -1.36
N PHE A 125 5.91 22.03 -2.32
CA PHE A 125 7.27 21.53 -2.21
C PHE A 125 7.98 22.14 -0.99
N GLN A 126 7.98 23.48 -0.88
CA GLN A 126 8.62 24.18 0.23
C GLN A 126 8.04 23.78 1.59
N LYS A 127 6.72 23.81 1.75
CA LYS A 127 6.04 23.42 2.99
C LYS A 127 6.24 21.95 3.32
N GLY A 128 6.28 21.10 2.30
CA GLY A 128 6.40 19.65 2.46
C GLY A 128 7.76 19.22 2.99
N PHE A 129 8.84 19.80 2.48
CA PHE A 129 10.20 19.43 2.89
C PHE A 129 10.72 20.23 4.10
N LYS A 130 10.30 21.49 4.28
CA LYS A 130 10.77 22.34 5.39
C LYS A 130 10.56 21.75 6.78
N LYS A 131 9.45 21.05 6.99
CA LYS A 131 9.03 20.49 8.30
C LYS A 131 9.52 19.08 8.57
N LEU A 132 10.19 18.43 7.62
CA LEU A 132 10.63 17.06 7.81
C LEU A 132 11.85 16.99 8.74
N PRO A 133 11.93 16.02 9.66
CA PRO A 133 13.08 15.79 10.50
C PRO A 133 14.29 15.39 9.65
N ASP A 134 15.51 15.80 10.04
CA ASP A 134 16.75 15.48 9.32
C ASP A 134 17.21 14.02 9.53
N LYS A 135 16.66 13.34 10.54
CA LYS A 135 17.00 11.95 10.90
C LYS A 135 16.18 10.89 10.19
N ILE A 136 15.60 11.22 9.03
CA ILE A 136 14.83 10.26 8.24
C ILE A 136 15.78 9.50 7.31
N SER A 137 15.53 8.19 7.13
CA SER A 137 16.28 7.33 6.22
C SER A 137 16.33 7.92 4.80
N SER A 138 17.47 7.75 4.15
CA SER A 138 17.70 8.29 2.81
C SER A 138 17.00 7.45 1.75
N SER A 139 16.83 8.08 0.59
CA SER A 139 16.39 7.45 -0.64
C SER A 139 17.38 6.37 -1.13
N PRO A 140 16.92 5.35 -1.89
CA PRO A 140 17.79 4.39 -2.55
C PRO A 140 18.91 5.02 -3.40
N SER A 141 18.64 6.18 -4.01
CA SER A 141 19.62 6.94 -4.79
C SER A 141 20.64 7.73 -3.94
N GLY A 142 20.55 7.67 -2.62
CA GLY A 142 21.39 8.49 -1.72
C GLY A 142 20.94 9.95 -1.60
N ARG A 143 19.85 10.35 -2.25
CA ARG A 143 19.29 11.71 -2.09
C ARG A 143 18.60 11.83 -0.74
N HIS A 144 19.31 12.43 0.21
CA HIS A 144 18.79 12.59 1.56
C HIS A 144 17.72 13.70 1.66
N MET A 145 16.80 13.57 2.62
CA MET A 145 15.78 14.59 2.91
C MET A 145 16.36 15.99 3.10
N THR A 146 17.56 16.09 3.70
CA THR A 146 18.28 17.35 3.90
C THR A 146 18.61 18.06 2.59
N HIS A 147 18.89 17.33 1.50
CA HIS A 147 19.11 17.94 0.19
C HIS A 147 17.84 18.64 -0.30
N TYR A 148 16.66 17.98 -0.21
CA TYR A 148 15.40 18.60 -0.59
C TYR A 148 15.02 19.76 0.34
N LYS A 149 15.36 19.66 1.62
CA LYS A 149 15.14 20.72 2.60
C LYS A 149 15.96 21.97 2.27
N LEU A 150 17.23 21.81 1.88
CA LEU A 150 18.06 22.90 1.42
C LEU A 150 17.51 23.50 0.12
N LEU A 151 17.16 22.67 -0.86
CA LEU A 151 16.58 23.12 -2.13
C LEU A 151 15.22 23.84 -1.94
N ALA A 152 14.48 23.52 -0.88
CA ALA A 152 13.23 24.17 -0.52
C ALA A 152 13.40 25.61 0.03
N THR A 153 14.62 26.04 0.33
CA THR A 153 14.91 27.43 0.74
C THR A 153 14.97 28.38 -0.46
N ASP A 154 15.27 27.88 -1.65
CA ASP A 154 15.29 28.64 -2.89
C ASP A 154 13.99 28.47 -3.67
N LYS A 155 13.37 29.58 -4.09
CA LYS A 155 12.07 29.59 -4.80
C LYS A 155 12.19 29.04 -6.23
N GLY A 156 13.29 29.34 -6.93
CA GLY A 156 13.53 28.90 -8.31
C GLY A 156 13.74 27.37 -8.37
N LEU A 157 14.64 26.87 -7.52
CA LEU A 157 14.91 25.42 -7.40
C LEU A 157 13.67 24.66 -6.94
N SER A 158 12.92 25.20 -5.97
CA SER A 158 11.64 24.62 -5.54
C SER A 158 10.63 24.55 -6.69
N HIS A 159 10.54 25.57 -7.54
CA HIS A 159 9.68 25.57 -8.71
C HIS A 159 10.04 24.47 -9.70
N ILE A 160 11.32 24.38 -10.06
CA ILE A 160 11.82 23.35 -10.99
C ILE A 160 11.55 21.93 -10.45
N LEU A 161 11.85 21.69 -9.17
CA LEU A 161 11.64 20.38 -8.56
C LEU A 161 10.17 20.01 -8.41
N ALA A 162 9.31 20.94 -8.02
CA ALA A 162 7.89 20.74 -7.97
C ALA A 162 7.31 20.35 -9.34
N ARG A 163 7.75 21.04 -10.41
CA ARG A 163 7.41 20.70 -11.79
C ARG A 163 7.89 19.29 -12.16
N ALA A 164 9.17 19.00 -11.89
CA ALA A 164 9.77 17.69 -12.21
C ALA A 164 9.05 16.53 -11.51
N ILE A 165 8.62 16.72 -10.26
CA ILE A 165 7.86 15.71 -9.50
C ILE A 165 6.42 15.59 -10.02
N THR A 166 5.82 16.64 -10.55
CA THR A 166 4.46 16.66 -11.11
C THR A 166 4.36 15.90 -12.42
N LEU A 167 5.33 16.04 -13.31
CA LEU A 167 5.30 15.49 -14.68
C LEU A 167 4.93 14.00 -14.77
N PRO A 168 5.48 13.09 -13.95
CA PRO A 168 5.11 11.68 -13.96
C PRO A 168 3.61 11.45 -13.79
N PHE A 169 2.97 12.17 -12.88
CA PHE A 169 1.55 12.03 -12.59
C PHE A 169 0.65 12.67 -13.62
N GLN A 170 1.09 13.74 -14.28
CA GLN A 170 0.36 14.37 -15.38
C GLN A 170 0.37 13.50 -16.64
N HIS A 171 1.47 12.80 -16.92
CA HIS A 171 1.68 12.07 -18.15
C HIS A 171 1.65 10.53 -18.01
N GLY A 172 1.41 10.00 -16.81
CA GLY A 172 1.23 8.56 -16.58
C GLY A 172 2.49 7.71 -16.74
N PHE A 173 3.69 8.27 -16.60
CA PHE A 173 4.94 7.52 -16.69
C PHE A 173 5.65 7.36 -15.35
N SER A 174 6.64 6.46 -15.29
CA SER A 174 7.45 6.22 -14.10
C SER A 174 8.91 6.59 -14.36
N PRO A 175 9.49 7.55 -13.62
CA PRO A 175 10.93 7.80 -13.65
C PRO A 175 11.71 6.55 -13.24
N THR A 176 12.81 6.25 -13.94
CA THR A 176 13.62 5.05 -13.65
C THR A 176 14.11 5.01 -12.20
N ARG A 177 14.51 6.17 -11.64
CA ARG A 177 14.96 6.30 -10.25
C ARG A 177 13.89 5.87 -9.24
N TRP A 178 12.61 6.11 -9.52
CA TRP A 178 11.50 5.74 -8.63
C TRP A 178 11.16 4.25 -8.63
N ARG A 179 11.79 3.46 -9.49
CA ARG A 179 11.60 2.00 -9.58
C ARG A 179 12.60 1.21 -8.76
N THR A 180 13.22 1.82 -7.76
CA THR A 180 14.14 1.13 -6.85
C THR A 180 13.66 1.32 -5.42
N ALA A 181 13.57 0.22 -4.69
CA ALA A 181 13.28 0.20 -3.26
C ALA A 181 14.34 -0.62 -2.52
N ILE A 182 14.64 -0.23 -1.29
CA ILE A 182 15.47 -1.03 -0.39
C ILE A 182 14.54 -1.61 0.67
N GLN A 183 14.54 -2.92 0.81
CA GLN A 183 13.80 -3.63 1.84
C GLN A 183 14.67 -3.77 3.08
N PHE A 184 14.28 -3.06 4.13
CA PHE A 184 14.89 -3.13 5.44
C PHE A 184 14.15 -4.17 6.27
N MET A 185 14.88 -5.21 6.71
CA MET A 185 14.32 -6.32 7.45
C MET A 185 14.37 -6.04 8.95
N LEU A 186 13.22 -6.01 9.61
CA LEU A 186 13.11 -5.79 11.05
C LEU A 186 12.52 -7.02 11.74
N GLU A 187 13.08 -7.40 12.87
CA GLU A 187 12.46 -8.36 13.77
C GLU A 187 11.13 -7.80 14.31
N LYS A 188 10.05 -8.56 14.21
CA LYS A 188 8.77 -8.19 14.84
C LYS A 188 8.87 -8.26 16.38
N GLU A 189 9.64 -9.20 16.86
CA GLU A 189 9.95 -9.45 18.27
C GLU A 189 11.45 -9.34 18.42
N PRO A 190 11.99 -8.41 19.22
CA PRO A 190 13.43 -8.28 19.41
C PRO A 190 14.09 -9.58 19.87
N GLY A 191 15.17 -10.00 19.21
CA GLY A 191 15.87 -11.24 19.49
C GLY A 191 15.24 -12.48 18.83
N ASN A 192 14.24 -12.32 17.97
CA ASN A 192 13.63 -13.41 17.22
C ASN A 192 13.85 -13.22 15.70
N PRO A 193 15.00 -13.64 15.16
CA PRO A 193 15.33 -13.45 13.74
C PRO A 193 14.68 -14.50 12.82
N LEU A 194 13.59 -15.14 13.25
CA LEU A 194 12.88 -16.13 12.45
C LEU A 194 12.40 -15.48 11.14
N ILE A 195 12.85 -16.01 10.01
CA ILE A 195 12.67 -15.41 8.69
C ILE A 195 11.20 -15.12 8.33
N THR A 196 10.28 -15.99 8.78
CA THR A 196 8.83 -15.84 8.57
C THR A 196 8.18 -14.80 9.48
N LYS A 197 8.89 -14.36 10.52
CA LYS A 197 8.44 -13.34 11.49
C LYS A 197 9.12 -12.00 11.31
N LEU A 198 9.82 -11.78 10.22
CA LEU A 198 10.39 -10.48 9.91
C LEU A 198 9.31 -9.52 9.38
N ARG A 199 9.51 -8.23 9.63
CA ARG A 199 8.74 -7.13 9.02
C ARG A 199 9.59 -6.49 7.94
N VAL A 200 9.00 -6.37 6.76
CA VAL A 200 9.67 -5.72 5.60
C VAL A 200 9.25 -4.25 5.55
N ILE A 201 10.21 -3.36 5.77
CA ILE A 201 10.00 -1.92 5.59
C ILE A 201 10.67 -1.51 4.28
N GLN A 202 9.95 -0.82 3.42
CA GLN A 202 10.46 -0.40 2.13
C GLN A 202 10.91 1.07 2.18
N LEU A 203 12.19 1.31 1.92
CA LEU A 203 12.74 2.63 1.73
C LEU A 203 12.56 3.03 0.26
N LEU A 204 11.84 4.11 0.06
CA LEU A 204 11.48 4.64 -1.25
C LEU A 204 12.19 5.99 -1.49
N GLU A 205 12.23 6.44 -2.75
CA GLU A 205 12.72 7.78 -3.07
C GLU A 205 11.95 8.87 -2.31
N ALA A 206 12.66 9.80 -1.73
CA ALA A 206 12.11 10.81 -0.84
C ALA A 206 11.08 11.73 -1.53
N ASP A 207 11.38 12.14 -2.76
CA ASP A 207 10.48 12.99 -3.56
C ASP A 207 9.25 12.24 -4.05
N MET A 208 9.39 10.98 -4.43
CA MET A 208 8.26 10.10 -4.76
C MET A 208 7.35 9.91 -3.55
N ASN A 209 7.93 9.56 -2.39
CA ASN A 209 7.15 9.35 -1.17
C ASN A 209 6.49 10.65 -0.67
N PHE A 210 7.14 11.80 -0.88
CA PHE A 210 6.54 13.13 -0.65
C PHE A 210 5.30 13.33 -1.53
N ALA A 211 5.42 13.07 -2.85
CA ALA A 211 4.30 13.19 -3.79
C ALA A 211 3.14 12.25 -3.41
N PHE A 212 3.43 11.00 -3.11
CA PHE A 212 2.43 10.03 -2.69
C PHE A 212 1.66 10.49 -1.44
N ARG A 213 2.38 10.98 -0.44
CA ARG A 213 1.76 11.50 0.78
C ARG A 213 0.94 12.75 0.52
N LEU A 214 1.36 13.63 -0.39
CA LEU A 214 0.62 14.84 -0.73
C LEU A 214 -0.63 14.51 -1.55
N LEU A 215 -0.48 13.76 -2.65
CA LEU A 215 -1.55 13.55 -3.62
C LEU A 215 -2.59 12.57 -3.07
N TRP A 216 -2.18 11.40 -2.58
CA TRP A 216 -3.11 10.40 -2.04
C TRP A 216 -3.42 10.62 -0.57
N GLY A 217 -2.38 10.76 0.27
CA GLY A 217 -2.56 10.85 1.72
C GLY A 217 -3.26 12.12 2.20
N LYS A 218 -3.16 13.22 1.46
CA LYS A 218 -3.79 14.49 1.84
C LYS A 218 -4.90 14.90 0.88
N ARG A 219 -4.57 15.10 -0.40
CA ARG A 219 -5.51 15.70 -1.36
C ARG A 219 -6.67 14.76 -1.69
N LEU A 220 -6.40 13.47 -1.98
CA LEU A 220 -7.47 12.50 -2.25
C LEU A 220 -8.37 12.30 -1.04
N VAL A 221 -7.78 12.14 0.16
CA VAL A 221 -8.58 11.96 1.38
C VAL A 221 -9.42 13.19 1.67
N HIS A 222 -8.85 14.40 1.51
CA HIS A 222 -9.60 15.64 1.67
C HIS A 222 -10.73 15.77 0.64
N HIS A 223 -10.45 15.46 -0.63
CA HIS A 223 -11.43 15.46 -1.71
C HIS A 223 -12.60 14.53 -1.40
N ALA A 224 -12.31 13.29 -1.05
CA ALA A 224 -13.33 12.30 -0.72
C ALA A 224 -14.15 12.67 0.54
N LEU A 225 -13.52 13.31 1.54
CA LEU A 225 -14.22 13.80 2.73
C LEU A 225 -15.12 15.00 2.42
N SER A 226 -14.64 15.98 1.66
CA SER A 226 -15.40 17.19 1.32
C SER A 226 -16.66 16.91 0.51
N HIS A 227 -16.66 15.78 -0.22
CA HIS A 227 -17.81 15.36 -1.04
C HIS A 227 -18.60 14.20 -0.44
N ASN A 228 -18.36 13.84 0.85
CA ASN A 228 -19.01 12.73 1.53
C ASN A 228 -18.89 11.37 0.85
N ALA A 229 -17.85 11.17 0.02
CA ALA A 229 -17.59 9.92 -0.69
C ALA A 229 -16.97 8.81 0.17
N LEU A 230 -16.53 9.13 1.40
CA LEU A 230 -16.06 8.16 2.39
C LEU A 230 -17.18 7.77 3.35
N THR A 231 -17.35 6.47 3.56
CA THR A 231 -18.29 5.99 4.58
C THR A 231 -17.87 6.48 5.97
N PRO A 232 -18.79 6.99 6.80
CA PRO A 232 -18.49 7.43 8.16
C PRO A 232 -17.98 6.32 9.07
N LEU A 233 -18.23 5.07 8.71
CA LEU A 233 -17.85 3.87 9.48
C LEU A 233 -16.41 3.41 9.22
N ASN A 234 -15.70 4.06 8.33
CA ASN A 234 -14.29 3.80 8.11
C ASN A 234 -13.43 4.71 9.00
N PHE A 235 -12.83 4.15 10.04
CA PHE A 235 -12.01 4.88 11.02
C PHE A 235 -10.53 4.90 10.66
N GLY A 236 -10.08 3.99 9.81
CA GLY A 236 -8.66 3.85 9.45
C GLY A 236 -8.21 4.83 8.38
N GLY A 237 -7.06 5.49 8.58
CA GLY A 237 -6.50 6.44 7.61
C GLY A 237 -7.30 7.74 7.43
N ARG A 238 -8.34 7.95 8.21
CA ARG A 238 -9.23 9.11 8.13
C ARG A 238 -8.82 10.18 9.16
N PRO A 239 -8.59 11.44 8.76
CA PRO A 239 -8.30 12.53 9.68
C PRO A 239 -9.39 12.70 10.74
N GLY A 240 -8.99 12.91 11.99
CA GLY A 240 -9.91 13.08 13.11
C GLY A 240 -10.50 11.79 13.68
N CYS A 241 -10.38 10.66 13.00
CA CYS A 241 -10.81 9.36 13.50
C CYS A 241 -9.68 8.64 14.23
N ARG A 242 -10.01 7.96 15.32
CA ARG A 242 -9.05 7.24 16.16
C ARG A 242 -9.53 5.81 16.39
N VAL A 243 -8.60 4.90 16.63
CA VAL A 243 -8.91 3.50 17.01
C VAL A 243 -9.86 3.45 18.22
N HIS A 244 -9.66 4.35 19.18
CA HIS A 244 -10.55 4.43 20.35
C HIS A 244 -12.01 4.70 19.99
N SER A 245 -12.29 5.49 18.95
CA SER A 245 -13.66 5.74 18.50
C SER A 245 -14.29 4.48 17.91
N ALA A 246 -13.53 3.68 17.16
CA ALA A 246 -14.00 2.39 16.65
C ALA A 246 -14.24 1.37 17.77
N LEU A 247 -13.34 1.32 18.77
CA LEU A 247 -13.48 0.45 19.93
C LEU A 247 -14.70 0.84 20.78
N LEU A 248 -14.88 2.13 21.06
CA LEU A 248 -16.03 2.63 21.80
C LEU A 248 -17.34 2.23 21.09
N LEU A 249 -17.41 2.42 19.79
CA LEU A 249 -18.59 2.09 19.00
C LEU A 249 -18.88 0.57 19.03
N LYS A 250 -17.84 -0.26 18.94
CA LYS A 250 -17.96 -1.71 19.07
C LYS A 250 -18.46 -2.09 20.49
N THR A 251 -17.92 -1.49 21.53
CA THR A 251 -18.35 -1.74 22.91
C THR A 251 -19.81 -1.34 23.12
N LEU A 252 -20.20 -0.14 22.68
CA LEU A 252 -21.59 0.32 22.75
C LEU A 252 -22.55 -0.59 21.96
N SER A 253 -22.12 -1.12 20.81
CA SER A 253 -22.92 -2.09 20.04
C SER A 253 -23.13 -3.38 20.84
N TYR A 254 -22.11 -3.90 21.51
CA TYR A 254 -22.26 -5.09 22.37
C TYR A 254 -23.17 -4.81 23.57
N ASP A 255 -23.02 -3.65 24.21
CA ASP A 255 -23.86 -3.29 25.33
C ASP A 255 -25.33 -3.12 24.91
N TYR A 256 -25.57 -2.51 23.74
CA TYR A 256 -26.92 -2.40 23.16
C TYR A 256 -27.53 -3.78 22.90
N ILE A 257 -26.80 -4.70 22.25
CA ILE A 257 -27.26 -6.08 21.97
C ILE A 257 -27.60 -6.80 23.28
N ARG A 258 -26.76 -6.67 24.31
CA ARG A 258 -26.99 -7.28 25.62
C ARG A 258 -28.20 -6.69 26.32
N PHE A 259 -28.32 -5.37 26.32
CA PHE A 259 -29.42 -4.66 26.97
C PHE A 259 -30.77 -4.98 26.32
N THR A 260 -30.81 -4.98 24.99
CA THR A 260 -32.05 -5.25 24.24
C THR A 260 -32.33 -6.74 24.04
N ARG A 261 -31.40 -7.62 24.46
CA ARG A 261 -31.50 -9.10 24.26
C ARG A 261 -31.71 -9.48 22.78
N LEU A 262 -31.15 -8.69 21.84
CA LEU A 262 -31.22 -8.99 20.41
C LEU A 262 -30.38 -10.22 20.07
N ASN A 263 -30.91 -11.08 19.21
CA ASN A 263 -30.13 -12.11 18.55
C ASN A 263 -29.27 -11.43 17.49
N ALA A 264 -27.95 -11.43 17.69
CA ALA A 264 -27.00 -10.79 16.79
C ALA A 264 -25.78 -11.69 16.56
N ILE A 265 -25.22 -11.60 15.37
CA ILE A 265 -23.95 -12.23 15.00
C ILE A 265 -22.94 -11.10 14.75
N VAL A 266 -21.78 -11.19 15.40
CA VAL A 266 -20.70 -10.24 15.19
C VAL A 266 -19.57 -10.90 14.43
N PHE A 267 -19.31 -10.40 13.23
CA PHE A 267 -18.21 -10.83 12.39
C PHE A 267 -16.99 -9.92 12.64
N ASN A 268 -15.88 -10.51 13.12
CA ASN A 268 -14.60 -9.84 13.20
C ASN A 268 -13.67 -10.46 12.14
N ASN A 269 -13.30 -9.70 11.15
CA ASN A 269 -12.37 -10.13 10.11
C ASN A 269 -11.06 -9.35 10.21
N ASP A 270 -9.94 -10.06 10.36
CA ASP A 270 -8.60 -9.51 10.32
C ASP A 270 -7.92 -9.90 9.01
N ALA A 271 -7.56 -8.90 8.20
CA ALA A 271 -6.94 -9.12 6.91
C ALA A 271 -5.44 -9.43 7.10
N LYS A 272 -5.07 -10.71 7.08
CA LYS A 272 -3.67 -11.16 7.19
C LYS A 272 -2.80 -10.52 6.10
N ALA A 273 -1.73 -9.81 6.51
CA ALA A 273 -0.78 -9.13 5.60
C ALA A 273 -1.49 -8.25 4.56
N CYS A 274 -2.47 -7.45 5.00
CA CYS A 274 -3.38 -6.74 4.11
C CYS A 274 -2.66 -5.90 3.04
N PHE A 275 -1.64 -5.15 3.40
CA PHE A 275 -0.90 -4.29 2.47
C PHE A 275 -0.10 -5.08 1.44
N ASP A 276 0.44 -6.24 1.83
CA ASP A 276 1.30 -7.07 0.99
C ASP A 276 0.49 -7.94 0.01
N ARG A 277 -0.84 -8.02 0.21
CA ARG A 277 -1.79 -8.76 -0.63
C ARG A 277 -2.67 -7.88 -1.49
N ILE A 278 -2.56 -6.55 -1.39
CA ILE A 278 -3.30 -5.65 -2.27
C ILE A 278 -2.87 -5.92 -3.71
N ILE A 279 -3.85 -6.15 -4.57
CA ILE A 279 -3.65 -6.22 -6.02
C ILE A 279 -3.54 -4.79 -6.52
N PRO A 280 -2.39 -4.34 -7.08
CA PRO A 280 -2.14 -2.94 -7.37
C PRO A 280 -3.20 -2.28 -8.25
N SER A 281 -3.66 -2.95 -9.31
CA SER A 281 -4.71 -2.43 -10.20
C SER A 281 -6.03 -2.18 -9.46
N ILE A 282 -6.44 -3.10 -8.58
CA ILE A 282 -7.66 -2.96 -7.78
C ILE A 282 -7.51 -1.82 -6.77
N GLY A 283 -6.36 -1.77 -6.07
CA GLY A 283 -6.09 -0.69 -5.12
C GLY A 283 -6.11 0.69 -5.77
N LEU A 284 -5.53 0.82 -6.95
CA LEU A 284 -5.50 2.08 -7.68
C LEU A 284 -6.86 2.43 -8.28
N MET A 285 -7.61 1.47 -8.80
CA MET A 285 -9.01 1.66 -9.22
C MET A 285 -9.86 2.20 -8.07
N ALA A 286 -9.67 1.68 -6.84
CA ALA A 286 -10.37 2.20 -5.67
C ALA A 286 -10.02 3.68 -5.38
N THR A 287 -8.82 4.14 -5.70
CA THR A 287 -8.47 5.56 -5.57
C THR A 287 -9.04 6.41 -6.72
N GLU A 288 -9.15 5.88 -7.96
CA GLU A 288 -9.85 6.54 -9.07
C GLU A 288 -11.34 6.71 -8.75
N ARG A 289 -11.97 5.70 -8.14
CA ARG A 289 -13.34 5.78 -7.62
C ARG A 289 -13.57 7.00 -6.72
N LEU A 290 -12.57 7.43 -5.99
CA LEU A 290 -12.61 8.58 -5.08
C LEU A 290 -12.12 9.89 -5.71
N GLY A 291 -11.87 9.92 -7.02
CA GLY A 291 -11.54 11.13 -7.78
C GLY A 291 -10.05 11.29 -8.13
N MET A 292 -9.18 10.28 -7.90
CA MET A 292 -7.79 10.35 -8.37
C MET A 292 -7.75 10.27 -9.91
N PRO A 293 -7.02 11.20 -10.60
CA PRO A 293 -6.91 11.15 -12.05
C PRO A 293 -6.26 9.86 -12.57
N PRO A 294 -6.75 9.29 -13.68
CA PRO A 294 -6.20 8.07 -14.29
C PRO A 294 -4.72 8.15 -14.65
N THR A 295 -4.21 9.33 -15.02
CA THR A 295 -2.78 9.52 -15.31
C THR A 295 -1.91 9.35 -14.08
N ALA A 296 -2.38 9.83 -12.93
CA ALA A 296 -1.66 9.66 -11.66
C ALA A 296 -1.61 8.19 -11.24
N THR A 297 -2.72 7.46 -11.35
CA THR A 297 -2.76 6.02 -11.05
C THR A 297 -1.95 5.20 -12.04
N ALA A 298 -1.94 5.56 -13.33
CA ALA A 298 -1.07 4.94 -14.34
C ALA A 298 0.41 5.11 -14.01
N SER A 299 0.83 6.31 -13.57
CA SER A 299 2.19 6.57 -13.09
C SER A 299 2.55 5.65 -11.91
N MET A 300 1.68 5.58 -10.90
CA MET A 300 1.92 4.73 -9.73
C MET A 300 1.96 3.25 -10.10
N LEU A 301 1.06 2.78 -10.98
CA LEU A 301 1.05 1.40 -11.45
C LEU A 301 2.36 1.05 -12.18
N ALA A 302 2.85 1.97 -13.03
CA ALA A 302 4.12 1.80 -13.71
C ALA A 302 5.32 1.77 -12.75
N ILE A 303 5.27 2.52 -11.64
CA ILE A 303 6.27 2.48 -10.56
C ILE A 303 6.24 1.10 -9.90
N ILE A 304 5.10 0.64 -9.42
CA ILE A 304 4.96 -0.64 -8.70
C ILE A 304 5.37 -1.80 -9.61
N LYS A 305 4.86 -1.85 -10.84
CA LYS A 305 5.20 -2.89 -11.83
C LYS A 305 6.68 -2.96 -12.14
N GLY A 306 7.34 -1.81 -12.21
CA GLY A 306 8.78 -1.71 -12.54
C GLY A 306 9.72 -1.77 -11.35
N MET A 307 9.22 -1.98 -10.12
CA MET A 307 10.00 -1.90 -8.91
C MET A 307 11.06 -3.01 -8.83
N LYS A 308 12.28 -2.61 -8.47
CA LYS A 308 13.42 -3.47 -8.16
C LYS A 308 13.68 -3.38 -6.67
N PHE A 309 13.78 -4.52 -6.01
CA PHE A 309 13.95 -4.59 -4.57
C PHE A 309 15.35 -5.09 -4.23
N HIS A 310 16.11 -4.26 -3.51
CA HIS A 310 17.34 -4.64 -2.84
C HIS A 310 17.04 -4.93 -1.37
N ILE A 311 17.84 -5.81 -0.77
CA ILE A 311 17.73 -6.15 0.66
C ILE A 311 18.83 -5.45 1.42
N TRP A 312 18.51 -4.89 2.59
CA TRP A 312 19.48 -4.32 3.52
C TRP A 312 19.54 -5.16 4.78
N THR A 313 20.77 -5.56 5.13
CA THR A 313 21.12 -6.27 6.37
C THR A 313 22.31 -5.59 7.05
N ALA A 314 22.82 -6.17 8.14
CA ALA A 314 24.07 -5.70 8.78
C ALA A 314 25.30 -5.77 7.85
N HIS A 315 25.24 -6.62 6.83
CA HIS A 315 26.29 -6.77 5.82
C HIS A 315 26.20 -5.76 4.67
N GLY A 316 25.26 -4.82 4.75
CA GLY A 316 25.02 -3.78 3.74
C GLY A 316 23.85 -4.10 2.83
N ILE A 317 23.86 -3.48 1.64
CA ILE A 317 22.82 -3.68 0.60
C ILE A 317 23.22 -4.85 -0.28
N SER A 318 22.24 -5.72 -0.61
CA SER A 318 22.45 -6.83 -1.52
C SER A 318 23.03 -6.38 -2.87
N PRO A 319 24.00 -7.09 -3.45
CA PRO A 319 24.57 -6.74 -4.75
C PRO A 319 23.56 -6.93 -5.90
N GLY A 320 22.64 -7.86 -5.75
CA GLY A 320 21.55 -8.13 -6.68
C GLY A 320 20.22 -7.51 -6.24
N PHE A 321 19.22 -7.60 -7.12
CA PHE A 321 17.84 -7.22 -6.84
C PHE A 321 16.88 -8.31 -7.32
N PHE A 322 15.68 -8.34 -6.76
CA PHE A 322 14.56 -9.10 -7.30
C PHE A 322 13.43 -8.16 -7.74
N LYS A 323 12.54 -8.66 -8.58
CA LYS A 323 11.40 -7.91 -9.14
C LYS A 323 10.28 -8.86 -9.51
N SER A 324 9.10 -8.34 -9.80
CA SER A 324 7.99 -9.11 -10.37
C SER A 324 8.40 -9.83 -11.65
N THR A 325 8.03 -11.09 -11.74
CA THR A 325 8.12 -11.94 -12.95
C THR A 325 6.77 -12.58 -13.21
N LEU A 326 6.58 -13.23 -14.36
CA LEU A 326 5.35 -13.97 -14.63
C LEU A 326 5.15 -15.15 -13.67
N ALA A 327 6.24 -15.77 -13.23
CA ALA A 327 6.20 -16.90 -12.29
C ALA A 327 5.99 -16.47 -10.82
N ALA A 328 6.33 -15.22 -10.49
CA ALA A 328 6.20 -14.70 -9.13
C ALA A 328 5.91 -13.18 -9.19
N LEU A 329 4.63 -12.83 -9.11
CA LEU A 329 4.22 -11.43 -9.04
C LEU A 329 4.49 -10.89 -7.63
N ILE A 330 5.26 -9.83 -7.54
CA ILE A 330 5.44 -9.09 -6.29
C ILE A 330 4.26 -8.14 -6.16
N LEU A 331 3.27 -8.57 -5.40
CA LEU A 331 2.02 -7.84 -5.16
C LEU A 331 2.14 -6.92 -3.95
N GLY A 332 1.07 -6.22 -3.66
CA GLY A 332 1.00 -5.31 -2.53
C GLY A 332 1.38 -3.88 -2.86
N VAL A 333 1.25 -3.04 -1.85
CA VAL A 333 1.67 -1.64 -1.86
C VAL A 333 2.76 -1.43 -0.82
N PRO A 334 3.78 -0.60 -1.12
CA PRO A 334 4.99 -0.50 -0.30
C PRO A 334 4.70 -0.10 1.16
N GLN A 335 5.01 -0.96 2.12
CA GLN A 335 5.02 -0.61 3.55
C GLN A 335 6.12 0.44 3.79
N GLY A 336 5.74 1.56 4.40
CA GLY A 336 6.61 2.75 4.54
C GLY A 336 6.28 3.86 3.54
N SER A 337 5.39 3.62 2.59
CA SER A 337 4.86 4.65 1.71
C SER A 337 3.71 5.43 2.36
N GLY A 338 3.71 6.75 2.14
CA GLY A 338 2.61 7.61 2.58
C GLY A 338 1.28 7.39 1.86
N VAL A 339 1.25 6.54 0.83
CA VAL A 339 0.03 6.20 0.06
C VAL A 339 -0.69 4.97 0.62
N THR A 340 0.02 4.07 1.27
CA THR A 340 -0.50 2.74 1.66
C THR A 340 -1.77 2.81 2.51
N PRO A 341 -1.85 3.64 3.55
CA PRO A 341 -3.10 3.77 4.32
C PRO A 341 -4.27 4.30 3.49
N CYS A 342 -3.99 5.17 2.52
CA CYS A 342 -5.03 5.74 1.66
C CYS A 342 -5.60 4.72 0.67
N ILE A 343 -4.75 3.88 0.06
CA ILE A 343 -5.21 2.80 -0.82
C ILE A 343 -6.07 1.83 -0.03
N TRP A 344 -5.65 1.45 1.18
CA TRP A 344 -6.43 0.56 2.04
C TRP A 344 -7.77 1.20 2.43
N LEU A 345 -7.77 2.48 2.83
CA LEU A 345 -8.99 3.24 3.09
C LEU A 345 -9.97 3.20 1.89
N SER A 346 -9.44 3.39 0.68
CA SER A 346 -10.23 3.38 -0.55
C SER A 346 -10.85 2.01 -0.85
N ILE A 347 -10.08 0.93 -0.67
CA ILE A 347 -10.56 -0.46 -0.81
C ILE A 347 -11.63 -0.76 0.24
N CYS A 348 -11.37 -0.45 1.50
CA CYS A 348 -12.32 -0.66 2.60
C CYS A 348 -13.63 0.10 2.38
N CYS A 349 -13.57 1.31 1.82
CA CYS A 349 -14.75 2.07 1.47
C CYS A 349 -15.62 1.33 0.43
N GLY A 350 -15.00 0.76 -0.61
CA GLY A 350 -15.69 -0.08 -1.59
C GLY A 350 -16.27 -1.36 -0.99
N LEU A 351 -15.49 -2.07 -0.16
CA LEU A 351 -15.94 -3.28 0.53
C LEU A 351 -17.13 -3.03 1.47
N LEU A 352 -17.08 -1.96 2.27
CA LEU A 352 -18.19 -1.59 3.15
C LEU A 352 -19.44 -1.24 2.35
N HIS A 353 -19.27 -0.59 1.20
CA HIS A 353 -20.39 -0.31 0.30
C HIS A 353 -21.00 -1.59 -0.28
N ALA A 354 -20.18 -2.55 -0.71
CA ALA A 354 -20.62 -3.85 -1.20
C ALA A 354 -21.35 -4.68 -0.13
N LEU A 355 -20.89 -4.63 1.11
CA LEU A 355 -21.50 -5.40 2.22
C LEU A 355 -22.79 -4.78 2.77
N ARG A 356 -23.03 -3.49 2.54
CA ARG A 356 -24.15 -2.74 3.12
C ARG A 356 -25.55 -3.36 2.86
N PRO A 357 -25.85 -3.91 1.68
CA PRO A 357 -27.15 -4.55 1.44
C PRO A 357 -27.40 -5.84 2.24
N HIS A 358 -26.34 -6.48 2.74
CA HIS A 358 -26.41 -7.80 3.41
C HIS A 358 -26.34 -7.71 4.93
N THR A 359 -26.20 -6.51 5.48
CA THR A 359 -26.05 -6.32 6.91
C THR A 359 -27.07 -5.31 7.40
N THR A 360 -27.97 -5.74 8.26
CA THR A 360 -28.94 -4.90 8.96
C THR A 360 -28.36 -4.22 10.19
N GLY A 361 -27.07 -4.45 10.46
CA GLY A 361 -26.37 -4.01 11.64
C GLY A 361 -25.26 -3.00 11.36
N PHE A 362 -24.49 -2.76 12.38
CA PHE A 362 -23.37 -1.85 12.41
C PHE A 362 -22.14 -2.45 11.71
N GLN A 363 -21.54 -1.71 10.78
CA GLN A 363 -20.30 -2.07 10.10
C GLN A 363 -19.23 -1.02 10.42
N ALA A 364 -18.03 -1.45 10.78
CA ALA A 364 -16.89 -0.57 10.93
C ALA A 364 -15.60 -1.24 10.46
N THR A 365 -14.70 -0.50 9.86
CA THR A 365 -13.34 -0.94 9.56
C THR A 365 -12.33 -0.12 10.35
N CYS A 366 -11.34 -0.83 10.91
CA CYS A 366 -10.15 -0.24 11.49
C CYS A 366 -8.95 -0.94 10.86
N PRO A 367 -7.90 -0.23 10.43
CA PRO A 367 -6.70 -0.84 9.90
C PRO A 367 -5.88 -1.50 10.97
#